data_88b2b424cc3659640777c55f3decdc10
#
_entry.id   88b2b424cc3659640777c55f3decdc10
#
_cell.length_a   1.000
_cell.length_b   1.000
_cell.length_c   1.000
_cell.angle_alpha   90.00
_cell.angle_beta   90.00
_cell.angle_gamma   90.00
#
_symmetry.space_group_name_H-M   'P 1'
#
loop_
_entity.id
_entity.type
_entity.pdbx_description
1 polymer ?
#
loop_
_entity_poly.entity_id
_entity_poly.type
_entity_poly.pdbx_seq_one_letter_code
_entity_poly.pdbx_strand_id
1 'polypeptide(L)'
;MAQFDVVVIGAGPGGYVAAIRAAQLGFKVACVDEFSGKNSNEASLGGTCLNVGCIPSKSLLHSSEIFYCIQEEFPSHGISVGKPKIDIPTMIERKDKIVQKLTSGIAFLFKQNKITSIYGHAAFKGKKEGLIELEVTPKNKKEKPEILQAKQVIIATGSKPRALPGTPFDNKKILDNEGALDLTAVPKKLCLVGSGIIGLEMGAVWKRLGAEVTILEAETTFLPQVDQQLAKEALRIFSKSPGLDIHLGTKVKDINTESKQLIVRYEEEGKSHTADFDKLIVAIGRTPYTEKLNLEAIGLKTDDRGFIEVDENCRTVVDLSLIHISEPTRRR
;
A
#
# COMPACT_ATOMS: atom_id res chain seq x y z
N MET A 1 -2.10 -11.52 -32.36
CA MET A 1 -2.53 -11.73 -30.96
C MET A 1 -1.56 -12.67 -30.29
N ALA A 2 -1.06 -12.34 -29.10
CA ALA A 2 -0.18 -13.25 -28.36
C ALA A 2 -1.02 -14.16 -27.46
N GLN A 3 -0.73 -15.47 -27.48
CA GLN A 3 -1.45 -16.47 -26.68
C GLN A 3 -0.56 -16.99 -25.56
N PHE A 4 -1.18 -17.11 -24.36
CA PHE A 4 -0.56 -17.59 -23.13
C PHE A 4 -1.41 -18.67 -22.46
N ASP A 5 -0.77 -19.52 -21.66
CA ASP A 5 -1.52 -20.44 -20.81
C ASP A 5 -2.10 -19.68 -19.61
N VAL A 6 -1.32 -18.77 -19.04
CA VAL A 6 -1.72 -17.94 -17.89
C VAL A 6 -1.36 -16.49 -18.14
N VAL A 7 -2.32 -15.58 -17.91
CA VAL A 7 -2.05 -14.14 -17.81
C VAL A 7 -2.35 -13.70 -16.38
N VAL A 8 -1.38 -13.04 -15.77
CA VAL A 8 -1.52 -12.46 -14.42
C VAL A 8 -1.70 -10.96 -14.56
N ILE A 9 -2.75 -10.40 -13.96
CA ILE A 9 -3.02 -8.96 -13.93
C ILE A 9 -2.61 -8.42 -12.57
N GLY A 10 -1.53 -7.63 -12.54
CA GLY A 10 -0.88 -7.10 -11.35
C GLY A 10 0.35 -7.89 -10.94
N ALA A 11 1.48 -7.19 -10.74
CA ALA A 11 2.76 -7.77 -10.32
C ALA A 11 3.08 -7.50 -8.85
N GLY A 12 2.07 -7.33 -8.00
CA GLY A 12 2.21 -7.32 -6.54
C GLY A 12 2.58 -8.70 -5.98
N PRO A 13 2.74 -8.87 -4.65
CA PRO A 13 3.14 -10.13 -4.03
C PRO A 13 2.31 -11.35 -4.48
N GLY A 14 1.00 -11.19 -4.62
CA GLY A 14 0.15 -12.24 -5.16
C GLY A 14 0.44 -12.56 -6.61
N GLY A 15 0.64 -11.52 -7.43
CA GLY A 15 0.82 -11.67 -8.86
C GLY A 15 2.19 -12.21 -9.25
N TYR A 16 3.29 -11.58 -8.79
CA TYR A 16 4.62 -12.05 -9.19
C TYR A 16 4.93 -13.46 -8.69
N VAL A 17 4.46 -13.82 -7.48
CA VAL A 17 4.64 -15.17 -6.96
C VAL A 17 3.87 -16.19 -7.81
N ALA A 18 2.60 -15.89 -8.16
CA ALA A 18 1.79 -16.73 -9.00
C ALA A 18 2.40 -16.88 -10.41
N ALA A 19 2.86 -15.78 -11.01
CA ALA A 19 3.48 -15.79 -12.34
C ALA A 19 4.76 -16.65 -12.36
N ILE A 20 5.64 -16.49 -11.37
CA ILE A 20 6.87 -17.30 -11.24
C ILE A 20 6.51 -18.77 -11.07
N ARG A 21 5.56 -19.08 -10.18
CA ARG A 21 5.17 -20.47 -9.93
C ARG A 21 4.53 -21.12 -11.15
N ALA A 22 3.65 -20.44 -11.86
CA ALA A 22 3.06 -20.94 -13.10
C ALA A 22 4.14 -21.23 -14.16
N ALA A 23 5.11 -20.33 -14.32
CA ALA A 23 6.21 -20.53 -15.26
C ALA A 23 7.10 -21.73 -14.88
N GLN A 24 7.39 -21.93 -13.58
CA GLN A 24 8.12 -23.10 -13.08
C GLN A 24 7.39 -24.42 -13.32
N LEU A 25 6.06 -24.38 -13.39
CA LEU A 25 5.23 -25.54 -13.73
C LEU A 25 5.14 -25.79 -15.25
N GLY A 26 5.87 -25.02 -16.06
CA GLY A 26 5.96 -25.19 -17.51
C GLY A 26 4.92 -24.42 -18.32
N PHE A 27 4.09 -23.59 -17.71
CA PHE A 27 3.13 -22.76 -18.41
C PHE A 27 3.79 -21.57 -19.11
N LYS A 28 3.26 -21.17 -20.27
CA LYS A 28 3.62 -19.92 -20.93
C LYS A 28 2.88 -18.77 -20.26
N VAL A 29 3.61 -17.86 -19.57
CA VAL A 29 3.04 -16.84 -18.69
C VAL A 29 3.33 -15.43 -19.19
N ALA A 30 2.31 -14.55 -19.13
CA ALA A 30 2.48 -13.10 -19.15
C ALA A 30 2.02 -12.51 -17.82
N CYS A 31 2.67 -11.41 -17.40
CA CYS A 31 2.26 -10.60 -16.27
C CYS A 31 2.13 -9.14 -16.72
N VAL A 32 0.95 -8.57 -16.54
CA VAL A 32 0.64 -7.18 -16.90
C VAL A 32 0.57 -6.34 -15.65
N ASP A 33 1.33 -5.25 -15.58
CA ASP A 33 1.27 -4.30 -14.45
C ASP A 33 1.36 -2.87 -14.97
N GLU A 34 0.64 -1.96 -14.35
CA GLU A 34 0.62 -0.54 -14.71
C GLU A 34 1.39 0.36 -13.76
N PHE A 35 1.91 -0.19 -12.66
CA PHE A 35 2.65 0.59 -11.68
C PHE A 35 4.06 0.91 -12.20
N SER A 36 4.43 2.19 -12.16
CA SER A 36 5.78 2.66 -12.45
C SER A 36 6.47 3.08 -11.17
N GLY A 37 7.76 2.80 -11.09
CA GLY A 37 8.60 3.36 -10.04
C GLY A 37 8.79 4.89 -10.21
N LYS A 38 9.34 5.52 -9.20
CA LYS A 38 9.75 6.92 -9.29
C LYS A 38 10.72 7.09 -10.46
N ASN A 39 10.42 8.04 -11.33
CA ASN A 39 11.25 8.40 -12.48
C ASN A 39 11.50 7.27 -13.49
N SER A 40 10.62 6.29 -13.59
CA SER A 40 10.71 5.19 -14.55
C SER A 40 9.55 5.21 -15.55
N ASN A 41 9.87 4.91 -16.81
CA ASN A 41 8.88 4.65 -17.86
C ASN A 41 8.60 3.15 -18.02
N GLU A 42 9.10 2.34 -17.11
CA GLU A 42 8.95 0.89 -17.10
C GLU A 42 8.15 0.44 -15.88
N ALA A 43 7.56 -0.75 -15.94
CA ALA A 43 6.88 -1.36 -14.82
C ALA A 43 7.84 -1.55 -13.62
N SER A 44 7.44 -1.09 -12.44
CA SER A 44 8.14 -1.41 -11.20
C SER A 44 7.43 -2.58 -10.52
N LEU A 45 7.95 -3.80 -10.77
CA LEU A 45 7.37 -5.03 -10.24
C LEU A 45 7.42 -5.07 -8.71
N GLY A 46 6.49 -5.80 -8.09
CA GLY A 46 6.43 -5.95 -6.63
C GLY A 46 5.22 -5.28 -5.98
N GLY A 47 4.44 -4.50 -6.75
CA GLY A 47 3.19 -3.87 -6.31
C GLY A 47 3.37 -2.95 -5.10
N THR A 48 2.28 -2.69 -4.40
CA THR A 48 2.25 -1.79 -3.22
C THR A 48 3.28 -2.19 -2.16
N CYS A 49 3.38 -3.47 -1.81
CA CYS A 49 4.24 -3.91 -0.71
C CYS A 49 5.71 -3.55 -0.93
N LEU A 50 6.26 -3.83 -2.12
CA LEU A 50 7.68 -3.58 -2.38
C LEU A 50 7.96 -2.11 -2.66
N ASN A 51 7.08 -1.44 -3.39
CA ASN A 51 7.33 -0.08 -3.88
C ASN A 51 6.94 1.00 -2.86
N VAL A 52 5.72 0.90 -2.29
CA VAL A 52 5.09 1.99 -1.52
C VAL A 52 4.37 1.48 -0.26
N GLY A 53 4.83 0.37 0.31
CA GLY A 53 4.20 -0.27 1.47
C GLY A 53 5.23 -0.90 2.42
N CYS A 54 5.19 -2.23 2.51
CA CYS A 54 5.92 -3.02 3.53
C CYS A 54 7.43 -2.76 3.53
N ILE A 55 8.06 -2.80 2.37
CA ILE A 55 9.53 -2.67 2.28
C ILE A 55 9.99 -1.25 2.65
N PRO A 56 9.49 -0.19 2.03
CA PRO A 56 9.90 1.16 2.41
C PRO A 56 9.52 1.50 3.85
N SER A 57 8.37 1.08 4.36
CA SER A 57 7.98 1.37 5.75
C SER A 57 8.92 0.72 6.75
N LYS A 58 9.30 -0.56 6.56
CA LYS A 58 10.26 -1.26 7.43
C LYS A 58 11.66 -0.66 7.36
N SER A 59 12.05 -0.16 6.19
CA SER A 59 13.32 0.57 6.04
C SER A 59 13.34 1.86 6.87
N LEU A 60 12.24 2.64 6.85
CA LEU A 60 12.12 3.86 7.64
C LEU A 60 11.99 3.57 9.14
N LEU A 61 11.19 2.56 9.51
CA LEU A 61 11.07 2.10 10.90
C LEU A 61 12.44 1.74 11.47
N HIS A 62 13.24 0.95 10.77
CA HIS A 62 14.56 0.55 11.21
C HIS A 62 15.51 1.75 11.38
N SER A 63 15.51 2.68 10.42
CA SER A 63 16.35 3.89 10.54
C SER A 63 15.95 4.79 11.69
N SER A 64 14.63 4.98 11.90
CA SER A 64 14.11 5.79 13.01
C SER A 64 14.33 5.13 14.37
N GLU A 65 14.28 3.79 14.42
CA GLU A 65 14.58 3.01 15.63
C GLU A 65 16.04 3.16 16.05
N ILE A 66 16.98 2.99 15.12
CA ILE A 66 18.41 3.21 15.40
C ILE A 66 18.63 4.64 15.96
N PHE A 67 18.01 5.64 15.34
CA PHE A 67 18.12 7.02 15.80
C PHE A 67 17.57 7.20 17.22
N TYR A 68 16.41 6.59 17.52
CA TYR A 68 15.79 6.59 18.83
C TYR A 68 16.66 5.86 19.87
N CYS A 69 17.18 4.67 19.56
CA CYS A 69 18.03 3.92 20.48
C CYS A 69 19.31 4.69 20.84
N ILE A 70 19.93 5.39 19.89
CA ILE A 70 21.09 6.24 20.17
C ILE A 70 20.78 7.32 21.21
N GLN A 71 19.57 7.89 21.18
CA GLN A 71 19.18 8.97 22.08
C GLN A 71 18.72 8.48 23.44
N GLU A 72 17.91 7.42 23.49
CA GLU A 72 17.14 7.02 24.66
C GLU A 72 17.71 5.77 25.37
N GLU A 73 18.30 4.85 24.62
CA GLU A 73 18.71 3.55 25.18
C GLU A 73 20.22 3.46 25.44
N PHE A 74 21.04 3.99 24.55
CA PHE A 74 22.51 3.92 24.67
C PHE A 74 23.06 4.45 25.99
N PRO A 75 22.53 5.55 26.57
CA PRO A 75 22.99 6.02 27.87
C PRO A 75 22.82 4.97 28.98
N SER A 76 21.76 4.17 28.96
CA SER A 76 21.53 3.12 29.96
C SER A 76 22.54 1.97 29.85
N HIS A 77 23.17 1.78 28.68
CA HIS A 77 24.25 0.82 28.44
C HIS A 77 25.65 1.39 28.74
N GLY A 78 25.73 2.64 29.22
CA GLY A 78 27.00 3.33 29.44
C GLY A 78 27.67 3.82 28.16
N ILE A 79 26.94 3.84 27.03
CA ILE A 79 27.45 4.29 25.73
C ILE A 79 27.09 5.78 25.57
N SER A 80 28.11 6.62 25.51
CA SER A 80 27.95 8.06 25.26
C SER A 80 28.22 8.39 23.81
N VAL A 81 27.24 8.95 23.13
CA VAL A 81 27.36 9.52 21.77
C VAL A 81 27.07 11.01 21.85
N GLY A 82 27.81 11.80 21.08
CA GLY A 82 27.46 13.21 20.92
C GLY A 82 26.02 13.38 20.42
N LYS A 83 25.49 14.61 20.40
CA LYS A 83 24.11 14.86 19.96
C LYS A 83 23.90 14.33 18.52
N PRO A 84 23.16 13.24 18.32
CA PRO A 84 22.98 12.66 17.00
C PRO A 84 22.13 13.59 16.13
N LYS A 85 22.40 13.57 14.83
CA LYS A 85 21.60 14.26 13.82
C LYS A 85 21.18 13.25 12.78
N ILE A 86 19.95 13.38 12.29
CA ILE A 86 19.45 12.58 11.17
C ILE A 86 19.34 13.44 9.93
N ASP A 87 19.79 12.91 8.81
CA ASP A 87 19.61 13.47 7.47
C ASP A 87 18.47 12.74 6.80
N ILE A 88 17.32 13.41 6.70
CA ILE A 88 16.10 12.80 6.13
C ILE A 88 16.28 12.47 4.64
N PRO A 89 16.82 13.34 3.78
CA PRO A 89 17.13 12.99 2.40
C PRO A 89 17.94 11.69 2.26
N THR A 90 19.01 11.53 3.04
CA THR A 90 19.84 10.31 3.04
C THR A 90 19.06 9.08 3.49
N MET A 91 18.20 9.22 4.51
CA MET A 91 17.32 8.13 4.97
C MET A 91 16.33 7.70 3.87
N ILE A 92 15.74 8.66 3.16
CA ILE A 92 14.82 8.39 2.04
C ILE A 92 15.58 7.73 0.87
N GLU A 93 16.75 8.23 0.51
CA GLU A 93 17.57 7.61 -0.55
C GLU A 93 17.95 6.16 -0.22
N ARG A 94 18.33 5.89 1.04
CA ARG A 94 18.58 4.51 1.51
C ARG A 94 17.36 3.61 1.30
N LYS A 95 16.19 4.08 1.67
CA LYS A 95 14.92 3.38 1.46
C LYS A 95 14.68 3.11 -0.03
N ASP A 96 14.87 4.10 -0.90
CA ASP A 96 14.68 3.97 -2.35
C ASP A 96 15.67 2.96 -2.96
N LYS A 97 16.92 2.93 -2.52
CA LYS A 97 17.91 1.93 -2.94
C LYS A 97 17.49 0.50 -2.56
N ILE A 98 16.90 0.31 -1.37
CA ILE A 98 16.40 -1.00 -0.94
C ILE A 98 15.22 -1.43 -1.82
N VAL A 99 14.27 -0.54 -2.08
CA VAL A 99 13.13 -0.78 -2.98
C VAL A 99 13.63 -1.18 -4.37
N GLN A 100 14.52 -0.38 -4.95
CA GLN A 100 15.08 -0.64 -6.28
C GLN A 100 15.78 -2.01 -6.37
N LYS A 101 16.57 -2.37 -5.35
CA LYS A 101 17.24 -3.67 -5.31
C LYS A 101 16.24 -4.83 -5.34
N LEU A 102 15.14 -4.74 -4.60
CA LEU A 102 14.16 -5.82 -4.51
C LEU A 102 13.28 -5.89 -5.77
N THR A 103 12.84 -4.76 -6.30
CA THR A 103 12.06 -4.73 -7.54
C THR A 103 12.87 -5.21 -8.75
N SER A 104 14.15 -4.87 -8.83
CA SER A 104 15.08 -5.41 -9.83
C SER A 104 15.27 -6.92 -9.67
N GLY A 105 15.24 -7.43 -8.44
CA GLY A 105 15.27 -8.86 -8.16
C GLY A 105 14.07 -9.61 -8.75
N ILE A 106 12.87 -9.02 -8.65
CA ILE A 106 11.66 -9.59 -9.29
C ILE A 106 11.80 -9.59 -10.82
N ALA A 107 12.27 -8.48 -11.40
CA ALA A 107 12.51 -8.41 -12.85
C ALA A 107 13.50 -9.47 -13.33
N PHE A 108 14.57 -9.70 -12.56
CA PHE A 108 15.53 -10.78 -12.83
C PHE A 108 14.87 -12.17 -12.79
N LEU A 109 14.03 -12.44 -11.77
CA LEU A 109 13.30 -13.71 -11.66
C LEU A 109 12.32 -13.89 -12.82
N PHE A 110 11.64 -12.84 -13.27
CA PHE A 110 10.78 -12.90 -14.45
C PHE A 110 11.58 -13.30 -15.69
N LYS A 111 12.73 -12.68 -15.92
CA LYS A 111 13.62 -13.01 -17.04
C LYS A 111 14.12 -14.46 -16.97
N GLN A 112 14.55 -14.92 -15.80
CA GLN A 112 15.02 -16.29 -15.56
C GLN A 112 13.93 -17.33 -15.87
N ASN A 113 12.69 -17.05 -15.50
CA ASN A 113 11.54 -17.95 -15.72
C ASN A 113 10.84 -17.69 -17.06
N LYS A 114 11.40 -16.86 -17.94
CA LYS A 114 10.85 -16.52 -19.27
C LYS A 114 9.42 -15.98 -19.24
N ILE A 115 9.07 -15.22 -18.18
CA ILE A 115 7.78 -14.58 -18.05
C ILE A 115 7.77 -13.32 -18.92
N THR A 116 6.75 -13.14 -19.75
CA THR A 116 6.54 -11.91 -20.52
C THR A 116 5.99 -10.83 -19.59
N SER A 117 6.82 -9.81 -19.29
CA SER A 117 6.38 -8.64 -18.51
C SER A 117 5.86 -7.57 -19.44
N ILE A 118 4.66 -7.05 -19.18
CA ILE A 118 3.99 -6.05 -20.03
C ILE A 118 3.64 -4.85 -19.14
N TYR A 119 4.13 -3.66 -19.51
CA TYR A 119 3.82 -2.42 -18.83
C TYR A 119 2.58 -1.75 -19.41
N GLY A 120 1.45 -1.92 -18.75
CA GLY A 120 0.17 -1.43 -19.24
C GLY A 120 -0.99 -1.74 -18.32
N HIS A 121 -2.15 -1.24 -18.69
CA HIS A 121 -3.42 -1.55 -18.05
C HIS A 121 -4.14 -2.65 -18.81
N ALA A 122 -4.48 -3.75 -18.13
CA ALA A 122 -5.24 -4.86 -18.72
C ALA A 122 -6.73 -4.75 -18.37
N ALA A 123 -7.58 -4.92 -19.35
CA ALA A 123 -9.03 -5.01 -19.17
C ALA A 123 -9.59 -6.22 -19.92
N PHE A 124 -10.61 -6.86 -19.39
CA PHE A 124 -11.29 -7.96 -20.06
C PHE A 124 -12.07 -7.44 -21.27
N LYS A 125 -11.93 -8.15 -22.41
CA LYS A 125 -12.65 -7.86 -23.64
C LYS A 125 -13.77 -8.84 -23.90
N GLY A 126 -13.63 -10.07 -23.41
CA GLY A 126 -14.61 -11.13 -23.58
C GLY A 126 -13.98 -12.52 -23.59
N LYS A 127 -14.74 -13.49 -24.11
CA LYS A 127 -14.30 -14.86 -24.37
C LYS A 127 -14.44 -15.18 -25.85
N LYS A 128 -13.44 -15.83 -26.42
CA LYS A 128 -13.47 -16.30 -27.80
C LYS A 128 -12.79 -17.66 -27.89
N GLU A 129 -13.47 -18.63 -28.52
CA GLU A 129 -12.93 -19.99 -28.77
C GLU A 129 -12.38 -20.68 -27.51
N GLY A 130 -13.02 -20.48 -26.36
CA GLY A 130 -12.60 -21.03 -25.06
C GLY A 130 -11.43 -20.30 -24.40
N LEU A 131 -10.98 -19.17 -24.94
CA LEU A 131 -9.93 -18.33 -24.38
C LEU A 131 -10.51 -17.01 -23.83
N ILE A 132 -9.91 -16.47 -22.80
CA ILE A 132 -10.20 -15.13 -22.31
C ILE A 132 -9.38 -14.14 -23.12
N GLU A 133 -10.03 -13.10 -23.65
CA GLU A 133 -9.38 -12.00 -24.33
C GLU A 133 -9.20 -10.81 -23.37
N LEU A 134 -7.98 -10.31 -23.29
CA LEU A 134 -7.60 -9.12 -22.54
C LEU A 134 -7.09 -8.06 -23.51
N GLU A 135 -7.60 -6.85 -23.38
CA GLU A 135 -7.03 -5.67 -24.04
C GLU A 135 -6.02 -5.03 -23.09
N VAL A 136 -4.78 -4.90 -23.52
CA VAL A 136 -3.74 -4.21 -22.77
C VAL A 136 -3.49 -2.85 -23.42
N THR A 137 -3.74 -1.80 -22.66
CA THR A 137 -3.40 -0.41 -23.03
C THR A 137 -2.03 -0.08 -22.46
N PRO A 138 -0.98 0.07 -23.30
CA PRO A 138 0.35 0.38 -22.84
C PRO A 138 0.39 1.72 -22.11
N LYS A 139 1.22 1.83 -21.07
CA LYS A 139 1.50 3.12 -20.42
C LYS A 139 2.37 4.03 -21.29
N ASN A 140 3.15 3.46 -22.18
CA ASN A 140 3.86 4.20 -23.22
C ASN A 140 2.86 4.64 -24.30
N LYS A 141 2.54 5.92 -24.35
CA LYS A 141 1.56 6.51 -25.29
C LYS A 141 1.91 6.34 -26.78
N LYS A 142 3.15 5.94 -27.11
CA LYS A 142 3.58 5.67 -28.49
C LYS A 142 3.19 4.28 -28.98
N GLU A 143 2.87 3.38 -28.06
CA GLU A 143 2.47 1.99 -28.37
C GLU A 143 0.96 1.90 -28.52
N LYS A 144 0.51 0.99 -29.38
CA LYS A 144 -0.92 0.73 -29.58
C LYS A 144 -1.42 -0.33 -28.62
N PRO A 145 -2.71 -0.29 -28.22
CA PRO A 145 -3.31 -1.38 -27.47
C PRO A 145 -3.12 -2.71 -28.19
N GLU A 146 -2.86 -3.76 -27.41
CA GLU A 146 -2.71 -5.12 -27.91
C GLU A 146 -3.72 -6.08 -27.26
N ILE A 147 -4.06 -7.15 -27.96
CA ILE A 147 -4.94 -8.19 -27.44
C ILE A 147 -4.10 -9.41 -27.06
N LEU A 148 -4.25 -9.83 -25.80
CA LEU A 148 -3.73 -11.08 -25.28
C LEU A 148 -4.86 -12.09 -25.19
N GLN A 149 -4.55 -13.36 -25.52
CA GLN A 149 -5.45 -14.49 -25.31
C GLN A 149 -4.88 -15.40 -24.22
N ALA A 150 -5.69 -15.80 -23.26
CA ALA A 150 -5.28 -16.61 -22.12
C ALA A 150 -6.22 -17.81 -21.93
N LYS A 151 -5.65 -18.99 -21.61
CA LYS A 151 -6.45 -20.12 -21.13
C LYS A 151 -6.95 -19.86 -19.72
N GLN A 152 -6.14 -19.20 -18.91
CA GLN A 152 -6.47 -18.81 -17.53
C GLN A 152 -5.98 -17.40 -17.21
N VAL A 153 -6.71 -16.68 -16.36
CA VAL A 153 -6.34 -15.36 -15.89
C VAL A 153 -6.31 -15.32 -14.36
N ILE A 154 -5.24 -14.77 -13.79
CA ILE A 154 -5.13 -14.50 -12.36
C ILE A 154 -5.27 -12.99 -12.14
N ILE A 155 -6.35 -12.59 -11.46
CA ILE A 155 -6.58 -11.19 -11.09
C ILE A 155 -5.85 -10.92 -9.77
N ALA A 156 -4.76 -10.18 -9.82
CA ALA A 156 -3.91 -9.85 -8.67
C ALA A 156 -3.66 -8.33 -8.57
N THR A 157 -4.68 -7.54 -8.88
CA THR A 157 -4.62 -6.08 -9.01
C THR A 157 -4.44 -5.34 -7.68
N GLY A 158 -4.57 -6.04 -6.56
CA GLY A 158 -4.33 -5.50 -5.23
C GLY A 158 -5.39 -4.51 -4.77
N SER A 159 -4.94 -3.45 -4.10
CA SER A 159 -5.81 -2.48 -3.46
C SER A 159 -5.22 -1.07 -3.53
N LYS A 160 -6.06 -0.06 -3.34
CA LYS A 160 -5.70 1.36 -3.27
C LYS A 160 -6.08 1.98 -1.92
N PRO A 161 -5.39 3.03 -1.46
CA PRO A 161 -5.74 3.70 -0.22
C PRO A 161 -7.15 4.31 -0.31
N ARG A 162 -7.87 4.29 0.83
CA ARG A 162 -9.17 4.94 0.97
C ARG A 162 -8.98 6.38 1.42
N ALA A 163 -9.47 7.33 0.64
CA ALA A 163 -9.51 8.73 1.03
C ALA A 163 -10.64 8.99 2.05
N LEU A 164 -10.51 10.06 2.82
CA LEU A 164 -11.62 10.62 3.59
C LEU A 164 -12.69 11.19 2.64
N PRO A 165 -13.98 11.05 2.94
CA PRO A 165 -15.03 11.66 2.14
C PRO A 165 -14.78 13.16 1.95
N GLY A 166 -14.86 13.64 0.70
CA GLY A 166 -14.65 15.05 0.37
C GLY A 166 -13.20 15.56 0.48
N THR A 167 -12.24 14.70 0.84
CA THR A 167 -10.85 15.09 1.07
C THR A 167 -9.89 14.21 0.26
N PRO A 168 -9.62 14.57 -1.00
CA PRO A 168 -8.71 13.80 -1.85
C PRO A 168 -7.25 13.94 -1.38
N PHE A 169 -6.44 12.95 -1.71
CA PHE A 169 -4.98 13.02 -1.53
C PHE A 169 -4.38 14.03 -2.50
N ASP A 170 -3.54 14.93 -1.98
CA ASP A 170 -2.70 15.81 -2.78
C ASP A 170 -1.22 15.41 -2.71
N ASN A 171 -0.89 14.48 -1.81
CA ASN A 171 0.45 14.02 -1.47
C ASN A 171 1.45 15.16 -1.17
N LYS A 172 0.91 16.31 -0.75
CA LYS A 172 1.65 17.48 -0.28
C LYS A 172 1.32 17.79 1.18
N LYS A 173 0.05 18.00 1.47
CA LYS A 173 -0.46 18.22 2.83
C LYS A 173 -1.26 17.02 3.33
N ILE A 174 -2.10 16.45 2.49
CA ILE A 174 -2.93 15.27 2.75
C ILE A 174 -2.32 14.09 2.02
N LEU A 175 -1.74 13.18 2.80
CA LEU A 175 -0.88 12.12 2.32
C LEU A 175 -1.58 10.77 2.39
N ASP A 176 -1.41 9.96 1.36
CA ASP A 176 -1.61 8.51 1.42
C ASP A 176 -0.33 7.80 1.90
N ASN A 177 -0.28 6.47 1.71
CA ASN A 177 0.91 5.70 2.04
C ASN A 177 2.15 6.10 1.21
N GLU A 178 1.98 6.50 -0.04
CA GLU A 178 3.10 6.91 -0.90
C GLU A 178 3.70 8.24 -0.41
N GLY A 179 2.86 9.24 -0.23
CA GLY A 179 3.29 10.54 0.31
C GLY A 179 3.89 10.45 1.71
N ALA A 180 3.33 9.59 2.56
CA ALA A 180 3.83 9.37 3.92
C ALA A 180 5.25 8.78 3.97
N LEU A 181 5.62 7.95 2.97
CA LEU A 181 6.93 7.32 2.85
C LEU A 181 7.98 8.23 2.20
N ASP A 182 7.58 9.40 1.69
CA ASP A 182 8.42 10.28 0.89
C ASP A 182 8.56 11.69 1.46
N LEU A 183 8.23 11.89 2.72
CA LEU A 183 8.46 13.16 3.38
C LEU A 183 9.96 13.50 3.40
N THR A 184 10.31 14.67 2.91
CA THR A 184 11.71 15.15 2.80
C THR A 184 12.19 15.89 4.03
N ALA A 185 11.31 16.14 5.00
CA ALA A 185 11.61 16.78 6.28
C ALA A 185 10.64 16.26 7.35
N VAL A 186 11.07 16.29 8.59
CA VAL A 186 10.22 15.97 9.75
C VAL A 186 9.17 17.06 9.93
N PRO A 187 7.86 16.76 9.86
CA PRO A 187 6.83 17.73 10.17
C PRO A 187 6.86 18.06 11.68
N LYS A 188 6.58 19.29 12.05
CA LYS A 188 6.49 19.63 13.48
C LYS A 188 5.27 18.99 14.12
N LYS A 189 4.10 19.14 13.47
CA LYS A 189 2.83 18.55 13.89
C LYS A 189 2.27 17.67 12.79
N LEU A 190 2.12 16.40 13.09
CA LEU A 190 1.61 15.38 12.18
C LEU A 190 0.32 14.79 12.70
N CYS A 191 -0.75 14.90 11.93
CA CYS A 191 -1.99 14.17 12.18
C CYS A 191 -2.03 12.87 11.39
N LEU A 192 -2.47 11.79 12.02
CA LEU A 192 -2.85 10.55 11.32
C LEU A 192 -4.33 10.27 11.58
N VAL A 193 -5.03 9.88 10.52
CA VAL A 193 -6.41 9.42 10.64
C VAL A 193 -6.44 7.91 10.40
N GLY A 194 -6.78 7.17 11.46
CA GLY A 194 -6.75 5.73 11.53
C GLY A 194 -5.56 5.18 12.33
N SER A 195 -5.85 4.39 13.37
CA SER A 195 -4.87 3.72 14.24
C SER A 195 -4.58 2.27 13.82
N GLY A 196 -4.84 1.93 12.56
CA GLY A 196 -4.43 0.67 11.98
C GLY A 196 -2.90 0.57 11.83
N ILE A 197 -2.42 -0.59 11.34
CA ILE A 197 -0.98 -0.90 11.23
C ILE A 197 -0.21 0.20 10.49
N ILE A 198 -0.74 0.71 9.36
CA ILE A 198 -0.08 1.77 8.57
C ILE A 198 0.03 3.07 9.39
N GLY A 199 -1.05 3.46 10.08
CA GLY A 199 -1.06 4.65 10.93
C GLY A 199 -0.05 4.56 12.06
N LEU A 200 -0.02 3.42 12.77
CA LEU A 200 0.92 3.18 13.87
C LEU A 200 2.37 3.16 13.41
N GLU A 201 2.68 2.49 12.29
CA GLU A 201 4.03 2.43 11.73
C GLU A 201 4.52 3.83 11.32
N MET A 202 3.73 4.59 10.56
CA MET A 202 4.11 5.94 10.12
C MET A 202 4.18 6.90 11.30
N GLY A 203 3.24 6.81 12.23
CA GLY A 203 3.27 7.58 13.47
C GLY A 203 4.56 7.32 14.27
N ALA A 204 4.93 6.06 14.45
CA ALA A 204 6.15 5.68 15.16
C ALA A 204 7.44 6.20 14.46
N VAL A 205 7.51 6.09 13.12
CA VAL A 205 8.66 6.64 12.36
C VAL A 205 8.84 8.11 12.65
N TRP A 206 7.82 8.92 12.39
CA TRP A 206 7.95 10.39 12.48
C TRP A 206 8.03 10.88 13.92
N LYS A 207 7.39 10.20 14.87
CA LYS A 207 7.53 10.49 16.29
C LYS A 207 8.95 10.32 16.79
N ARG A 208 9.59 9.18 16.48
CA ARG A 208 11.00 8.89 16.82
C ARG A 208 11.97 9.92 16.22
N LEU A 209 11.59 10.53 15.11
CA LEU A 209 12.37 11.58 14.43
C LEU A 209 12.08 12.99 14.95
N GLY A 210 11.16 13.15 15.92
CA GLY A 210 10.90 14.40 16.62
C GLY A 210 9.61 15.14 16.22
N ALA A 211 8.71 14.51 15.44
CA ALA A 211 7.39 15.09 15.19
C ALA A 211 6.47 15.00 16.45
N GLU A 212 5.61 15.98 16.65
CA GLU A 212 4.41 15.84 17.49
C GLU A 212 3.38 15.07 16.67
N VAL A 213 2.99 13.87 17.15
CA VAL A 213 2.12 12.97 16.39
C VAL A 213 0.82 12.75 17.15
N THR A 214 -0.30 13.10 16.51
CA THR A 214 -1.66 12.85 16.99
C THR A 214 -2.35 11.87 16.03
N ILE A 215 -2.95 10.81 16.58
CA ILE A 215 -3.69 9.78 15.82
C ILE A 215 -5.16 9.88 16.19
N LEU A 216 -6.02 10.14 15.22
CA LEU A 216 -7.47 10.21 15.38
C LEU A 216 -8.09 8.91 14.82
N GLU A 217 -8.74 8.13 15.70
CA GLU A 217 -9.34 6.84 15.36
C GLU A 217 -10.85 6.88 15.61
N ALA A 218 -11.62 6.55 14.59
CA ALA A 218 -13.10 6.59 14.68
C ALA A 218 -13.69 5.46 15.53
N GLU A 219 -12.99 4.31 15.56
CA GLU A 219 -13.40 3.17 16.39
C GLU A 219 -13.06 3.42 17.86
N THR A 220 -13.94 2.96 18.75
CA THR A 220 -13.71 3.04 20.20
C THR A 220 -12.80 1.93 20.73
N THR A 221 -12.57 0.89 19.93
CA THR A 221 -11.72 -0.25 20.25
C THR A 221 -10.43 -0.17 19.44
N PHE A 222 -9.30 -0.14 20.13
CA PHE A 222 -7.99 -0.15 19.47
C PHE A 222 -7.72 -1.51 18.82
N LEU A 223 -7.35 -1.50 17.55
CA LEU A 223 -7.04 -2.69 16.73
C LEU A 223 -8.10 -3.81 16.91
N PRO A 224 -9.37 -3.58 16.56
CA PRO A 224 -10.47 -4.51 16.85
C PRO A 224 -10.30 -5.90 16.19
N GLN A 225 -9.43 -6.05 15.21
CA GLN A 225 -9.16 -7.30 14.50
C GLN A 225 -8.01 -8.12 15.13
N VAL A 226 -7.31 -7.56 16.12
CA VAL A 226 -6.21 -8.20 16.85
C VAL A 226 -6.76 -8.77 18.16
N ASP A 227 -6.11 -9.80 18.70
CA ASP A 227 -6.39 -10.26 20.06
C ASP A 227 -6.40 -9.09 21.04
N GLN A 228 -7.48 -8.93 21.81
CA GLN A 228 -7.71 -7.72 22.59
C GLN A 228 -6.77 -7.60 23.80
N GLN A 229 -6.19 -8.70 24.27
CA GLN A 229 -5.16 -8.66 25.31
C GLN A 229 -3.86 -8.06 24.74
N LEU A 230 -3.47 -8.50 23.53
CA LEU A 230 -2.33 -7.94 22.81
C LEU A 230 -2.58 -6.49 22.38
N ALA A 231 -3.79 -6.15 21.93
CA ALA A 231 -4.15 -4.80 21.51
C ALA A 231 -4.04 -3.81 22.68
N LYS A 232 -4.49 -4.15 23.88
CA LYS A 232 -4.34 -3.31 25.09
C LYS A 232 -2.88 -3.06 25.44
N GLU A 233 -2.07 -4.11 25.41
CA GLU A 233 -0.63 -3.96 25.68
C GLU A 233 0.07 -3.12 24.59
N ALA A 234 -0.28 -3.32 23.32
CA ALA A 234 0.23 -2.53 22.23
C ALA A 234 -0.13 -1.04 22.38
N LEU A 235 -1.39 -0.71 22.75
CA LEU A 235 -1.81 0.66 23.02
C LEU A 235 -0.96 1.28 24.13
N ARG A 236 -0.75 0.56 25.24
CA ARG A 236 0.08 1.02 26.35
C ARG A 236 1.52 1.31 25.92
N ILE A 237 2.09 0.41 25.09
CA ILE A 237 3.46 0.57 24.57
C ILE A 237 3.53 1.77 23.64
N PHE A 238 2.68 1.87 22.63
CA PHE A 238 2.70 2.96 21.65
C PHE A 238 2.47 4.34 22.29
N SER A 239 1.61 4.43 23.31
CA SER A 239 1.38 5.68 24.03
C SER A 239 2.56 6.07 24.93
N LYS A 240 3.37 5.10 25.39
CA LYS A 240 4.54 5.37 26.25
C LYS A 240 5.83 5.57 25.43
N SER A 241 6.08 4.68 24.50
CA SER A 241 7.28 4.69 23.66
C SER A 241 6.92 4.20 22.24
N PRO A 242 6.97 5.05 21.22
CA PRO A 242 7.56 6.41 21.17
C PRO A 242 6.70 7.55 21.73
N GLY A 243 5.57 7.30 22.35
CA GLY A 243 4.71 8.34 22.93
C GLY A 243 3.76 8.95 21.90
N LEU A 244 2.99 8.09 21.22
CA LEU A 244 1.93 8.52 20.30
C LEU A 244 0.71 9.01 21.08
N ASP A 245 0.17 10.13 20.67
CA ASP A 245 -1.07 10.68 21.19
C ASP A 245 -2.25 10.09 20.40
N ILE A 246 -2.91 9.06 20.96
CA ILE A 246 -3.93 8.27 20.28
C ILE A 246 -5.31 8.55 20.88
N HIS A 247 -6.20 9.10 20.08
CA HIS A 247 -7.58 9.42 20.40
C HIS A 247 -8.54 8.42 19.77
N LEU A 248 -9.14 7.56 20.57
CA LEU A 248 -10.15 6.57 20.12
C LEU A 248 -11.56 7.16 20.16
N GLY A 249 -12.48 6.67 19.35
CA GLY A 249 -13.85 7.19 19.24
C GLY A 249 -13.93 8.58 18.61
N THR A 250 -12.87 9.01 17.95
CA THR A 250 -12.71 10.38 17.43
C THR A 250 -12.98 10.44 15.93
N LYS A 251 -13.95 11.26 15.54
CA LYS A 251 -14.40 11.36 14.14
C LYS A 251 -13.97 12.69 13.53
N VAL A 252 -13.15 12.65 12.48
CA VAL A 252 -12.82 13.83 11.68
C VAL A 252 -14.09 14.30 10.97
N LYS A 253 -14.42 15.57 11.08
CA LYS A 253 -15.60 16.22 10.50
C LYS A 253 -15.26 17.05 9.28
N ASP A 254 -14.17 17.79 9.34
CA ASP A 254 -13.77 18.72 8.29
C ASP A 254 -12.26 18.97 8.31
N ILE A 255 -11.68 19.23 7.14
CA ILE A 255 -10.27 19.56 6.98
C ILE A 255 -10.17 20.78 6.06
N ASN A 256 -9.74 21.90 6.62
CA ASN A 256 -9.46 23.10 5.85
C ASN A 256 -7.99 23.14 5.43
N THR A 257 -7.75 23.23 4.12
CA THR A 257 -6.42 23.23 3.48
C THR A 257 -5.97 24.60 2.98
N GLU A 258 -6.82 25.63 3.07
CA GLU A 258 -6.56 26.96 2.49
C GLU A 258 -5.48 27.74 3.23
N SER A 259 -5.34 27.50 4.54
CA SER A 259 -4.30 28.16 5.35
C SER A 259 -2.93 27.49 5.15
N LYS A 260 -1.87 28.13 5.68
CA LYS A 260 -0.51 27.57 5.66
C LYS A 260 -0.46 26.19 6.31
N GLN A 261 -1.13 26.01 7.44
CA GLN A 261 -1.32 24.75 8.14
C GLN A 261 -2.69 24.16 7.82
N LEU A 262 -2.83 22.84 7.99
CA LEU A 262 -4.12 22.16 7.95
C LEU A 262 -4.87 22.45 9.25
N ILE A 263 -6.13 22.83 9.14
CA ILE A 263 -7.01 22.95 10.30
C ILE A 263 -7.95 21.75 10.27
N VAL A 264 -7.81 20.86 11.24
CA VAL A 264 -8.62 19.64 11.36
C VAL A 264 -9.66 19.85 12.45
N ARG A 265 -10.94 19.71 12.11
CA ARG A 265 -12.06 19.68 13.06
C ARG A 265 -12.47 18.24 13.30
N TYR A 266 -12.57 17.84 14.54
CA TYR A 266 -12.95 16.49 14.92
C TYR A 266 -13.87 16.50 16.15
N GLU A 267 -14.59 15.44 16.34
CA GLU A 267 -15.50 15.22 17.48
C GLU A 267 -14.97 14.07 18.33
N GLU A 268 -14.82 14.31 19.61
CA GLU A 268 -14.41 13.36 20.62
C GLU A 268 -15.36 13.46 21.81
N GLU A 269 -15.93 12.34 22.26
CA GLU A 269 -16.92 12.31 23.35
C GLU A 269 -18.08 13.31 23.19
N GLY A 270 -18.54 13.54 21.96
CA GLY A 270 -19.63 14.46 21.63
C GLY A 270 -19.23 15.95 21.68
N LYS A 271 -17.95 16.26 21.91
CA LYS A 271 -17.43 17.63 21.90
C LYS A 271 -16.67 17.90 20.61
N SER A 272 -16.81 19.11 20.08
CA SER A 272 -16.07 19.54 18.89
C SER A 272 -14.72 20.13 19.28
N HIS A 273 -13.67 19.66 18.61
CA HIS A 273 -12.29 20.11 18.76
C HIS A 273 -11.74 20.64 17.44
N THR A 274 -10.75 21.50 17.52
CA THR A 274 -10.04 22.02 16.35
C THR A 274 -8.55 22.05 16.66
N ALA A 275 -7.73 21.52 15.76
CA ALA A 275 -6.28 21.52 15.89
C ALA A 275 -5.60 21.82 14.54
N ASP A 276 -4.38 22.37 14.61
CA ASP A 276 -3.55 22.71 13.46
C ASP A 276 -2.42 21.69 13.26
N PHE A 277 -2.16 21.31 12.00
CA PHE A 277 -1.13 20.36 11.63
C PHE A 277 -0.37 20.82 10.37
N ASP A 278 0.89 20.40 10.23
CA ASP A 278 1.67 20.65 9.02
C ASP A 278 1.33 19.66 7.92
N LYS A 279 1.07 18.41 8.31
CA LYS A 279 0.74 17.28 7.43
C LYS A 279 -0.33 16.40 8.06
N LEU A 280 -1.08 15.72 7.19
CA LEU A 280 -2.06 14.73 7.60
C LEU A 280 -1.86 13.47 6.75
N ILE A 281 -1.77 12.29 7.40
CA ILE A 281 -1.73 10.98 6.76
C ILE A 281 -3.08 10.30 6.96
N VAL A 282 -3.71 9.85 5.86
CA VAL A 282 -4.96 9.10 5.92
C VAL A 282 -4.67 7.61 5.80
N ALA A 283 -4.97 6.86 6.87
CA ALA A 283 -4.70 5.43 7.02
C ALA A 283 -5.96 4.64 7.43
N ILE A 284 -7.14 5.01 6.91
CA ILE A 284 -8.46 4.46 7.28
C ILE A 284 -8.83 3.17 6.53
N GLY A 285 -7.86 2.51 5.93
CA GLY A 285 -8.04 1.26 5.21
C GLY A 285 -7.81 1.38 3.71
N ARG A 286 -8.10 0.30 3.01
CA ARG A 286 -7.87 0.14 1.57
C ARG A 286 -9.12 -0.40 0.89
N THR A 287 -9.27 -0.15 -0.40
CA THR A 287 -10.33 -0.69 -1.24
C THR A 287 -9.72 -1.55 -2.35
N PRO A 288 -10.41 -2.63 -2.80
CA PRO A 288 -9.93 -3.42 -3.94
C PRO A 288 -9.70 -2.54 -5.17
N TYR A 289 -8.67 -2.86 -5.94
CA TYR A 289 -8.40 -2.16 -7.21
C TYR A 289 -8.95 -2.99 -8.37
N THR A 290 -10.27 -2.96 -8.54
CA THR A 290 -11.02 -3.69 -9.57
C THR A 290 -11.60 -2.78 -10.66
N GLU A 291 -11.39 -1.46 -10.49
CA GLU A 291 -11.84 -0.46 -11.46
C GLU A 291 -11.19 -0.67 -12.83
N LYS A 292 -11.94 -0.37 -13.88
CA LYS A 292 -11.48 -0.44 -15.28
C LYS A 292 -11.06 -1.82 -15.77
N LEU A 293 -11.26 -2.88 -14.98
CA LEU A 293 -11.01 -4.26 -15.44
C LEU A 293 -12.02 -4.75 -16.46
N ASN A 294 -13.16 -4.06 -16.61
CA ASN A 294 -14.28 -4.47 -17.49
C ASN A 294 -14.77 -5.89 -17.19
N LEU A 295 -14.98 -6.18 -15.91
CA LEU A 295 -15.34 -7.51 -15.39
C LEU A 295 -16.61 -8.07 -16.04
N GLU A 296 -17.55 -7.20 -16.39
CA GLU A 296 -18.85 -7.55 -17.01
C GLU A 296 -18.67 -8.23 -18.38
N ALA A 297 -17.59 -7.90 -19.12
CA ALA A 297 -17.29 -8.51 -20.41
C ALA A 297 -17.10 -10.03 -20.34
N ILE A 298 -16.79 -10.57 -19.16
CA ILE A 298 -16.65 -12.01 -18.91
C ILE A 298 -17.69 -12.55 -17.92
N GLY A 299 -18.67 -11.73 -17.50
CA GLY A 299 -19.72 -12.13 -16.57
C GLY A 299 -19.34 -12.09 -15.10
N LEU A 300 -18.25 -11.40 -14.72
CA LEU A 300 -17.90 -11.13 -13.34
C LEU A 300 -18.54 -9.84 -12.83
N LYS A 301 -18.79 -9.80 -11.51
CA LYS A 301 -19.28 -8.62 -10.79
C LYS A 301 -18.49 -8.47 -9.48
N THR A 302 -18.56 -7.29 -8.93
CA THR A 302 -18.08 -7.01 -7.56
C THR A 302 -19.26 -6.90 -6.61
N ASP A 303 -18.99 -7.13 -5.31
CA ASP A 303 -19.90 -6.76 -4.24
C ASP A 303 -19.93 -5.21 -4.06
N ASP A 304 -20.79 -4.73 -3.15
CA ASP A 304 -20.93 -3.29 -2.83
C ASP A 304 -19.64 -2.65 -2.29
N ARG A 305 -18.68 -3.45 -1.87
CA ARG A 305 -17.37 -3.01 -1.37
C ARG A 305 -16.26 -3.12 -2.43
N GLY A 306 -16.59 -3.59 -3.64
CA GLY A 306 -15.67 -3.72 -4.76
C GLY A 306 -14.89 -5.04 -4.79
N PHE A 307 -15.22 -6.03 -3.95
CA PHE A 307 -14.58 -7.35 -3.98
C PHE A 307 -15.22 -8.26 -5.04
N ILE A 308 -14.41 -9.06 -5.70
CA ILE A 308 -14.87 -10.17 -6.56
C ILE A 308 -15.07 -11.39 -5.68
N GLU A 309 -16.23 -12.03 -5.75
CA GLU A 309 -16.52 -13.26 -5.02
C GLU A 309 -15.72 -14.44 -5.56
N VAL A 310 -15.22 -15.29 -4.64
CA VAL A 310 -14.43 -16.48 -4.95
C VAL A 310 -14.78 -17.64 -4.01
N ASP A 311 -14.54 -18.85 -4.48
CA ASP A 311 -14.64 -20.07 -3.67
C ASP A 311 -13.41 -20.25 -2.75
N GLU A 312 -13.38 -21.37 -2.02
CA GLU A 312 -12.27 -21.75 -1.13
C GLU A 312 -10.92 -21.98 -1.87
N ASN A 313 -10.96 -22.19 -3.19
CA ASN A 313 -9.81 -22.38 -4.06
C ASN A 313 -9.42 -21.08 -4.78
N CYS A 314 -9.98 -19.95 -4.38
CA CYS A 314 -9.80 -18.64 -5.03
C CYS A 314 -10.31 -18.58 -6.48
N ARG A 315 -11.25 -19.47 -6.88
CA ARG A 315 -11.86 -19.45 -8.19
C ARG A 315 -13.05 -18.50 -8.19
N THR A 316 -13.17 -17.73 -9.25
CA THR A 316 -14.38 -16.92 -9.48
C THR A 316 -15.52 -17.80 -10.03
N VAL A 317 -16.73 -17.23 -10.12
CA VAL A 317 -17.88 -17.90 -10.77
C VAL A 317 -17.67 -18.15 -12.27
N VAL A 318 -16.65 -17.57 -12.85
CA VAL A 318 -16.28 -17.76 -14.26
C VAL A 318 -15.18 -18.79 -14.34
N ASP A 319 -15.47 -19.95 -14.95
CA ASP A 319 -14.44 -20.91 -15.30
C ASP A 319 -13.29 -20.22 -16.05
N LEU A 320 -12.05 -20.51 -15.68
CA LEU A 320 -10.83 -19.94 -16.24
C LEU A 320 -10.35 -18.61 -15.59
N SER A 321 -11.02 -18.14 -14.53
CA SER A 321 -10.55 -16.96 -13.79
C SER A 321 -10.31 -17.29 -12.33
N LEU A 322 -9.13 -16.90 -11.82
CA LEU A 322 -8.71 -17.00 -10.43
C LEU A 322 -8.43 -15.60 -9.91
N ILE A 323 -8.70 -15.39 -8.63
CA ILE A 323 -8.30 -14.15 -7.96
C ILE A 323 -7.35 -14.48 -6.81
N HIS A 324 -6.30 -13.68 -6.66
CA HIS A 324 -5.49 -13.66 -5.46
C HIS A 324 -5.78 -12.40 -4.68
N ILE A 325 -6.22 -12.56 -3.44
CA ILE A 325 -6.45 -11.45 -2.52
C ILE A 325 -5.22 -11.37 -1.62
N SER A 326 -4.44 -10.31 -1.78
CA SER A 326 -3.20 -10.09 -1.01
C SER A 326 -3.41 -9.53 0.39
N GLU A 327 -4.64 -9.20 0.76
CA GLU A 327 -5.01 -8.84 2.13
C GLU A 327 -5.35 -10.12 2.90
N PRO A 328 -4.99 -10.22 4.20
CA PRO A 328 -5.46 -11.32 5.03
C PRO A 328 -6.97 -11.27 5.07
N THR A 329 -7.57 -12.06 4.20
CA THR A 329 -9.00 -12.18 4.12
C THR A 329 -9.51 -12.70 5.45
N ARG A 330 -10.56 -12.09 5.93
CA ARG A 330 -11.40 -12.62 6.97
C ARG A 330 -11.68 -14.09 6.64
N ARG A 331 -11.03 -15.01 7.34
CA ARG A 331 -11.63 -16.31 7.55
C ARG A 331 -12.93 -16.03 8.31
N ARG A 332 -14.06 -16.38 7.69
CA ARG A 332 -15.32 -16.44 8.40
C ARG A 332 -15.24 -17.48 9.50
#